data_5aaa5b3371b94fb49c1efea69eda2eb6
#
_entry.id   5aaa5b3371b94fb49c1efea69eda2eb6
#
_cell.length_a   1.000
_cell.length_b   1.000
_cell.length_c   1.000
_cell.angle_alpha   90.00
_cell.angle_beta   90.00
_cell.angle_gamma   90.00
#
_symmetry.space_group_name_H-M   'P 1'
#
loop_
_entity.id
_entity.type
_entity.pdbx_description
1 polymer ?
#
loop_
_entity_poly.entity_id
_entity_poly.type
_entity_poly.pdbx_seq_one_letter_code
_entity_poly.pdbx_strand_id
1 'polypeptide(L)'
;MPRRAAITLLLPIFGASADLLGAPYRNIRWLTRGIGSELLTNIGGRGGPPWQRSLDEHRSRRAPPKGVGNGSIAIVTGATGGIGAEVCRGLAHLQFHVVVAARDRTRGAALAASLQSAGGSAEFVELWVDSTESVRAFAAKMRGRPCALLINNAGLMSVAKGDIMRTNLIGPSLLTVALLPSLRLYAAAADGTSNDNLARASSGAAGRQLPLPRIVNVASSSHLRTGRVDPSLLENSRRDADLSAYAQSKLGLMQFSTLARASLPWLTIVDAHPGIVWTPMLQRHWGAKVAPLLERSRISRVLFKTPSSGANTILTAALSPKHPPPAWGERSRWRRGWEAGPYFVNRRPGGFASAESRDLEAAKATWRAMIEPLARDVAPEGCREVGAAIQSI
;
A
#
# COMPACT_ATOMS: atom_id res chain seq x y z
N MET A 1 -14.60 -30.53 12.28
CA MET A 1 -13.92 -31.27 11.19
C MET A 1 -13.88 -30.57 9.83
N PRO A 2 -14.80 -29.71 9.37
CA PRO A 2 -14.71 -29.11 8.01
C PRO A 2 -13.54 -28.10 7.81
N ARG A 3 -13.01 -27.51 8.88
CA ARG A 3 -11.92 -26.52 8.79
C ARG A 3 -10.55 -27.11 8.40
N ARG A 4 -10.24 -28.36 8.81
CA ARG A 4 -8.97 -29.02 8.44
C ARG A 4 -8.94 -29.46 6.97
N ALA A 5 -10.05 -29.98 6.45
CA ALA A 5 -10.16 -30.41 5.05
C ALA A 5 -10.00 -29.24 4.06
N ALA A 6 -10.57 -28.07 4.36
CA ALA A 6 -10.41 -26.89 3.53
C ALA A 6 -8.96 -26.37 3.50
N ILE A 7 -8.25 -26.45 4.63
CA ILE A 7 -6.84 -26.04 4.73
C ILE A 7 -5.94 -26.98 3.92
N THR A 8 -6.18 -28.29 3.97
CA THR A 8 -5.38 -29.31 3.24
C THR A 8 -5.56 -29.19 1.73
N LEU A 9 -6.74 -28.80 1.24
CA LEU A 9 -7.01 -28.54 -0.18
C LEU A 9 -6.35 -27.23 -0.68
N LEU A 10 -6.04 -26.29 0.20
CA LEU A 10 -5.47 -25.00 -0.14
C LEU A 10 -3.93 -24.98 -0.06
N LEU A 11 -3.31 -25.92 0.65
CA LEU A 11 -1.85 -26.00 0.80
C LEU A 11 -1.09 -26.07 -0.55
N PRO A 12 -1.48 -26.91 -1.52
CA PRO A 12 -0.84 -26.95 -2.85
C PRO A 12 -1.06 -25.67 -3.65
N ILE A 13 -2.17 -24.99 -3.40
CA ILE A 13 -2.61 -23.79 -4.10
C ILE A 13 -1.71 -22.58 -3.78
N PHE A 14 -1.10 -22.58 -2.58
CA PHE A 14 -0.24 -21.48 -2.11
C PHE A 14 1.26 -21.81 -2.20
N GLY A 15 1.66 -22.82 -2.99
CA GLY A 15 3.06 -23.24 -3.13
C GLY A 15 3.63 -23.82 -1.84
N ALA A 16 2.77 -24.27 -0.95
CA ALA A 16 3.16 -24.98 0.25
C ALA A 16 3.37 -26.45 -0.10
N SER A 17 4.62 -26.88 -0.25
CA SER A 17 4.99 -28.30 -0.28
C SER A 17 4.56 -29.00 1.03
N ALA A 18 4.42 -30.32 0.99
CA ALA A 18 4.06 -31.15 2.15
C ALA A 18 4.99 -30.95 3.37
N ASP A 19 6.18 -30.37 3.16
CA ASP A 19 7.16 -30.01 4.17
C ASP A 19 6.68 -28.94 5.17
N LEU A 20 5.59 -28.21 4.86
CA LEU A 20 4.98 -27.27 5.81
C LEU A 20 4.31 -27.94 7.01
N LEU A 21 4.04 -29.25 6.96
CA LEU A 21 3.57 -30.00 8.10
C LEU A 21 4.67 -30.27 9.15
N GLY A 22 5.95 -30.14 8.76
CA GLY A 22 7.12 -30.19 9.66
C GLY A 22 7.68 -28.81 10.03
N ALA A 23 7.12 -27.72 9.51
CA ALA A 23 7.63 -26.37 9.73
C ALA A 23 7.23 -25.80 11.08
N PRO A 24 8.05 -24.96 11.73
CA PRO A 24 7.79 -24.42 13.05
C PRO A 24 6.47 -23.64 13.08
N TYR A 25 5.77 -23.73 14.19
CA TYR A 25 4.42 -23.23 14.52
C TYR A 25 4.06 -21.82 13.97
N ARG A 26 5.03 -20.98 13.61
CA ARG A 26 4.87 -19.67 12.98
C ARG A 26 4.14 -19.73 11.64
N ASN A 27 4.42 -20.73 10.82
CA ASN A 27 3.86 -20.86 9.46
C ASN A 27 2.39 -21.33 9.47
N ILE A 28 2.00 -22.14 10.45
CA ILE A 28 0.62 -22.63 10.57
C ILE A 28 -0.32 -21.53 11.08
N ARG A 29 0.14 -20.68 11.99
CA ARG A 29 -0.63 -19.53 12.49
C ARG A 29 -0.95 -18.50 11.39
N TRP A 30 -0.07 -18.32 10.42
CA TRP A 30 -0.30 -17.46 9.26
C TRP A 30 -1.43 -18.01 8.37
N LEU A 31 -1.40 -19.32 8.05
CA LEU A 31 -2.41 -19.98 7.23
C LEU A 31 -3.80 -19.94 7.90
N THR A 32 -3.88 -20.24 9.17
CA THR A 32 -5.17 -20.34 9.89
C THR A 32 -5.78 -18.98 10.23
N ARG A 33 -4.98 -17.95 10.49
CA ARG A 33 -5.47 -16.60 10.83
C ARG A 33 -5.64 -15.70 9.61
N GLY A 34 -4.71 -15.73 8.64
CA GLY A 34 -4.79 -14.94 7.42
C GLY A 34 -5.92 -15.41 6.50
N ILE A 35 -5.90 -16.68 6.12
CA ILE A 35 -6.89 -17.26 5.19
C ILE A 35 -8.28 -17.38 5.85
N GLY A 36 -8.36 -17.74 7.10
CA GLY A 36 -9.63 -17.86 7.81
C GLY A 36 -10.39 -16.54 7.93
N SER A 37 -9.69 -15.43 8.17
CA SER A 37 -10.31 -14.10 8.23
C SER A 37 -10.74 -13.59 6.86
N GLU A 38 -10.04 -13.99 5.79
CA GLU A 38 -10.36 -13.62 4.41
C GLU A 38 -11.55 -14.41 3.84
N LEU A 39 -11.63 -15.70 4.12
CA LEU A 39 -12.78 -16.54 3.78
C LEU A 39 -14.09 -15.99 4.37
N LEU A 40 -14.08 -15.57 5.64
CA LEU A 40 -15.28 -15.03 6.30
C LEU A 40 -15.72 -13.67 5.71
N THR A 41 -14.80 -12.88 5.16
CA THR A 41 -15.14 -11.59 4.53
C THR A 41 -15.62 -11.73 3.10
N ASN A 42 -15.23 -12.79 2.38
CA ASN A 42 -15.66 -13.04 1.00
C ASN A 42 -17.10 -13.58 0.89
N ILE A 43 -17.60 -14.28 1.94
CA ILE A 43 -18.93 -14.89 1.93
C ILE A 43 -20.06 -13.85 2.11
N GLY A 44 -19.77 -12.64 2.62
CA GLY A 44 -20.77 -11.61 2.99
C GLY A 44 -21.17 -10.60 1.90
N GLY A 45 -20.75 -10.74 0.65
CA GLY A 45 -20.84 -9.64 -0.34
C GLY A 45 -21.82 -9.84 -1.48
N ARG A 46 -23.13 -9.57 -1.32
CA ARG A 46 -24.07 -9.42 -2.44
C ARG A 46 -24.40 -7.93 -2.71
N GLY A 47 -24.20 -7.47 -3.97
CA GLY A 47 -24.73 -6.23 -4.57
C GLY A 47 -23.72 -5.09 -4.75
N GLY A 48 -23.59 -4.46 -5.94
CA GLY A 48 -22.80 -3.28 -6.34
C GLY A 48 -21.28 -3.39 -6.15
N PRO A 49 -20.46 -2.54 -6.78
CA PRO A 49 -19.04 -2.56 -6.49
C PRO A 49 -18.83 -2.31 -4.98
N PRO A 50 -18.05 -3.17 -4.28
CA PRO A 50 -17.94 -3.15 -2.82
C PRO A 50 -17.47 -1.81 -2.25
N TRP A 51 -16.74 -0.99 -3.03
CA TRP A 51 -16.32 0.35 -2.60
C TRP A 51 -17.49 1.33 -2.55
N GLN A 52 -18.43 1.22 -3.48
CA GLN A 52 -19.60 2.10 -3.53
C GLN A 52 -20.54 1.83 -2.35
N ARG A 53 -20.72 0.56 -1.98
CA ARG A 53 -21.47 0.18 -0.76
C ARG A 53 -20.73 0.51 0.52
N SER A 54 -19.38 0.33 0.55
CA SER A 54 -18.59 0.76 1.70
C SER A 54 -18.61 2.27 1.87
N LEU A 55 -18.67 3.03 0.79
CA LEU A 55 -18.89 4.47 0.81
C LEU A 55 -20.35 4.79 1.20
N ASP A 56 -21.32 3.99 0.75
CA ASP A 56 -22.73 4.15 1.08
C ASP A 56 -23.05 3.68 2.51
N GLU A 57 -22.42 2.63 3.03
CA GLU A 57 -22.49 2.21 4.43
C GLU A 57 -21.76 3.17 5.37
N HIS A 58 -20.68 3.80 4.94
CA HIS A 58 -20.06 4.93 5.63
C HIS A 58 -20.92 6.20 5.51
N ARG A 59 -21.69 6.35 4.43
CA ARG A 59 -22.74 7.39 4.29
C ARG A 59 -23.86 7.23 5.30
N SER A 60 -24.28 6.01 5.64
CA SER A 60 -25.36 5.82 6.63
C SER A 60 -24.92 5.98 8.08
N ARG A 61 -23.61 5.87 8.40
CA ARG A 61 -23.09 6.00 9.77
C ARG A 61 -22.14 7.18 9.99
N ARG A 62 -21.44 7.67 8.99
CA ARG A 62 -20.62 8.89 8.85
C ARG A 62 -20.05 8.89 7.44
N ALA A 63 -20.79 9.40 6.47
CA ALA A 63 -20.26 9.60 5.12
C ALA A 63 -18.96 10.41 5.21
N PRO A 64 -17.91 10.09 4.46
CA PRO A 64 -16.91 11.10 4.17
C PRO A 64 -17.67 12.27 3.55
N PRO A 65 -17.52 13.49 4.08
CA PRO A 65 -18.25 14.63 3.57
C PRO A 65 -17.97 14.76 2.08
N LYS A 66 -18.98 15.15 1.29
CA LYS A 66 -18.80 15.51 -0.11
C LYS A 66 -17.59 16.45 -0.20
N GLY A 67 -16.61 16.14 -1.05
CA GLY A 67 -15.46 16.99 -1.23
C GLY A 67 -14.25 16.72 -0.31
N VAL A 68 -14.12 15.51 0.27
CA VAL A 68 -12.93 15.16 1.08
C VAL A 68 -11.61 15.44 0.32
N GLY A 69 -11.59 15.20 -0.99
CA GLY A 69 -10.42 15.48 -1.83
C GLY A 69 -10.26 16.96 -2.14
N ASN A 70 -11.37 17.68 -2.30
CA ASN A 70 -11.43 19.10 -2.66
C ASN A 70 -10.35 19.58 -3.65
N GLY A 71 -10.08 18.76 -4.69
CA GLY A 71 -9.02 19.02 -5.67
C GLY A 71 -7.60 18.71 -5.18
N SER A 72 -7.42 18.24 -3.94
CA SER A 72 -6.11 17.87 -3.41
C SER A 72 -5.49 16.72 -4.21
N ILE A 73 -4.18 16.76 -4.41
CA ILE A 73 -3.46 15.77 -5.21
C ILE A 73 -3.36 14.44 -4.45
N ALA A 74 -3.77 13.36 -5.13
CA ALA A 74 -3.58 11.98 -4.72
C ALA A 74 -2.79 11.22 -5.79
N ILE A 75 -1.61 10.73 -5.45
CA ILE A 75 -0.74 9.96 -6.35
C ILE A 75 -0.99 8.47 -6.12
N VAL A 76 -1.23 7.71 -7.19
CA VAL A 76 -1.40 6.25 -7.13
C VAL A 76 -0.39 5.57 -8.03
N THR A 77 0.55 4.79 -7.46
CA THR A 77 1.53 4.04 -8.25
C THR A 77 0.97 2.70 -8.71
N GLY A 78 1.41 2.21 -9.87
CA GLY A 78 0.85 0.97 -10.45
C GLY A 78 -0.65 1.09 -10.77
N ALA A 79 -1.10 2.28 -11.08
CA ALA A 79 -2.49 2.69 -11.21
C ALA A 79 -3.25 1.95 -12.34
N THR A 80 -2.56 1.46 -13.37
CA THR A 80 -3.18 0.77 -14.51
C THR A 80 -3.53 -0.69 -14.26
N GLY A 81 -3.18 -1.23 -13.08
CA GLY A 81 -3.40 -2.63 -12.71
C GLY A 81 -4.52 -2.80 -11.70
N GLY A 82 -5.37 -3.81 -11.89
CA GLY A 82 -6.31 -4.37 -10.91
C GLY A 82 -6.76 -3.42 -9.78
N ILE A 83 -6.12 -3.54 -8.63
CA ILE A 83 -6.43 -2.75 -7.42
C ILE A 83 -6.18 -1.26 -7.65
N GLY A 84 -5.05 -0.88 -8.27
CA GLY A 84 -4.67 0.53 -8.46
C GLY A 84 -5.71 1.32 -9.26
N ALA A 85 -6.28 0.73 -10.32
CA ALA A 85 -7.31 1.38 -11.12
C ALA A 85 -8.60 1.62 -10.31
N GLU A 86 -8.98 0.67 -9.45
CA GLU A 86 -10.13 0.83 -8.56
C GLU A 86 -9.89 1.88 -7.47
N VAL A 87 -8.66 1.98 -6.94
CA VAL A 87 -8.27 3.05 -6.02
C VAL A 87 -8.39 4.41 -6.71
N CYS A 88 -7.89 4.55 -7.96
CA CYS A 88 -8.03 5.78 -8.72
C CYS A 88 -9.49 6.19 -8.91
N ARG A 89 -10.37 5.25 -9.28
CA ARG A 89 -11.82 5.51 -9.42
C ARG A 89 -12.43 5.99 -8.11
N GLY A 90 -12.09 5.33 -7.00
CA GLY A 90 -12.57 5.72 -5.67
C GLY A 90 -12.12 7.13 -5.27
N LEU A 91 -10.84 7.48 -5.51
CA LEU A 91 -10.29 8.79 -5.18
C LEU A 91 -10.88 9.90 -6.07
N ALA A 92 -11.04 9.65 -7.38
CA ALA A 92 -11.68 10.60 -8.29
C ALA A 92 -13.15 10.87 -7.89
N HIS A 93 -13.90 9.82 -7.51
CA HIS A 93 -15.26 9.98 -6.97
C HIS A 93 -15.29 10.81 -5.69
N LEU A 94 -14.24 10.78 -4.88
CA LEU A 94 -14.07 11.57 -3.67
C LEU A 94 -13.48 12.96 -3.94
N GLN A 95 -13.42 13.37 -5.21
CA GLN A 95 -12.97 14.68 -5.67
C GLN A 95 -11.48 14.98 -5.40
N PHE A 96 -10.62 13.97 -5.33
CA PHE A 96 -9.20 14.19 -5.45
C PHE A 96 -8.80 14.47 -6.91
N HIS A 97 -7.77 15.29 -7.11
CA HIS A 97 -7.02 15.29 -8.36
C HIS A 97 -6.09 14.07 -8.38
N VAL A 98 -6.41 13.08 -9.23
CA VAL A 98 -5.72 11.79 -9.22
C VAL A 98 -4.56 11.79 -10.20
N VAL A 99 -3.33 11.67 -9.71
CA VAL A 99 -2.15 11.41 -10.52
C VAL A 99 -2.04 9.91 -10.75
N VAL A 100 -2.37 9.47 -11.96
CA VAL A 100 -2.27 8.08 -12.42
C VAL A 100 -0.80 7.81 -12.74
N ALA A 101 -0.04 7.28 -11.77
CA ALA A 101 1.38 7.01 -11.91
C ALA A 101 1.60 5.55 -12.36
N ALA A 102 2.06 5.34 -13.59
CA ALA A 102 2.27 4.02 -14.17
C ALA A 102 3.32 4.05 -15.29
N ARG A 103 3.90 2.89 -15.59
CA ARG A 103 4.90 2.73 -16.67
C ARG A 103 4.28 2.62 -18.07
N ASP A 104 3.05 2.14 -18.16
CA ASP A 104 2.32 1.96 -19.41
C ASP A 104 1.58 3.26 -19.76
N ARG A 105 2.14 4.02 -20.69
CA ARG A 105 1.63 5.33 -21.13
C ARG A 105 0.22 5.22 -21.71
N THR A 106 -0.02 4.23 -22.56
CA THR A 106 -1.31 4.05 -23.25
C THR A 106 -2.42 3.75 -22.25
N ARG A 107 -2.20 2.78 -21.36
CA ARG A 107 -3.18 2.41 -20.34
C ARG A 107 -3.34 3.49 -19.27
N GLY A 108 -2.26 4.19 -18.92
CA GLY A 108 -2.28 5.28 -17.96
C GLY A 108 -3.08 6.47 -18.45
N ALA A 109 -2.83 6.91 -19.68
CA ALA A 109 -3.57 8.00 -20.32
C ALA A 109 -5.06 7.63 -20.50
N ALA A 110 -5.36 6.41 -20.94
CA ALA A 110 -6.74 5.93 -21.09
C ALA A 110 -7.50 5.92 -19.75
N LEU A 111 -6.83 5.50 -18.65
CA LEU A 111 -7.45 5.56 -17.33
C LEU A 111 -7.71 7.01 -16.88
N ALA A 112 -6.76 7.92 -17.05
CA ALA A 112 -6.94 9.32 -16.69
C ALA A 112 -8.10 9.94 -17.48
N ALA A 113 -8.16 9.72 -18.79
CA ALA A 113 -9.26 10.17 -19.65
C ALA A 113 -10.62 9.59 -19.20
N SER A 114 -10.67 8.31 -18.83
CA SER A 114 -11.89 7.67 -18.31
C SER A 114 -12.35 8.29 -16.99
N LEU A 115 -11.43 8.67 -16.09
CA LEU A 115 -11.77 9.34 -14.84
C LEU A 115 -12.31 10.75 -15.09
N GLN A 116 -11.72 11.48 -16.05
CA GLN A 116 -12.19 12.81 -16.47
C GLN A 116 -13.58 12.74 -17.10
N SER A 117 -13.83 11.79 -18.00
CA SER A 117 -15.13 11.57 -18.63
C SER A 117 -16.22 11.21 -17.61
N ALA A 118 -15.86 10.61 -16.48
CA ALA A 118 -16.76 10.34 -15.37
C ALA A 118 -16.97 11.55 -14.42
N GLY A 119 -16.49 12.73 -14.79
CA GLY A 119 -16.60 13.97 -14.01
C GLY A 119 -15.56 14.13 -12.91
N GLY A 120 -14.51 13.29 -12.89
CA GLY A 120 -13.40 13.40 -11.96
C GLY A 120 -12.28 14.29 -12.50
N SER A 121 -11.28 14.57 -11.67
CA SER A 121 -10.04 15.25 -12.03
C SER A 121 -8.88 14.26 -12.00
N ALA A 122 -8.17 14.12 -13.12
CA ALA A 122 -7.04 13.19 -13.19
C ALA A 122 -6.04 13.60 -14.26
N GLU A 123 -4.79 13.18 -14.09
CA GLU A 123 -3.74 13.24 -15.09
C GLU A 123 -2.90 11.96 -15.08
N PHE A 124 -2.26 11.65 -16.19
CA PHE A 124 -1.27 10.58 -16.27
C PHE A 124 0.15 11.17 -16.16
N VAL A 125 0.95 10.56 -15.29
CA VAL A 125 2.39 10.83 -15.20
C VAL A 125 3.14 9.51 -15.25
N GLU A 126 4.05 9.37 -16.22
CA GLU A 126 4.85 8.16 -16.35
C GLU A 126 5.77 7.96 -15.16
N LEU A 127 5.76 6.72 -14.63
CA LEU A 127 6.60 6.31 -13.50
C LEU A 127 6.99 4.84 -13.61
N TRP A 128 8.30 4.59 -13.72
CA TRP A 128 8.95 3.31 -13.52
C TRP A 128 9.49 3.30 -12.10
N VAL A 129 8.75 2.71 -11.18
CA VAL A 129 9.07 2.79 -9.74
C VAL A 129 10.38 2.10 -9.38
N ASP A 130 10.85 1.17 -10.20
CA ASP A 130 12.11 0.44 -10.10
C ASP A 130 13.31 1.15 -10.76
N SER A 131 13.11 2.34 -11.39
CA SER A 131 14.16 3.20 -11.94
C SER A 131 14.35 4.45 -11.09
N THR A 132 15.57 4.65 -10.61
CA THR A 132 15.98 5.84 -9.84
C THR A 132 15.81 7.11 -10.64
N GLU A 133 16.14 7.09 -11.94
CA GLU A 133 15.99 8.21 -12.88
C GLU A 133 14.52 8.57 -13.05
N SER A 134 13.66 7.58 -13.22
CA SER A 134 12.23 7.81 -13.36
C SER A 134 11.60 8.36 -12.07
N VAL A 135 12.01 7.87 -10.90
CA VAL A 135 11.56 8.41 -9.60
C VAL A 135 11.99 9.88 -9.45
N ARG A 136 13.24 10.20 -9.80
CA ARG A 136 13.76 11.58 -9.77
C ARG A 136 12.98 12.49 -10.73
N ALA A 137 12.75 12.05 -11.96
CA ALA A 137 11.99 12.81 -12.97
C ALA A 137 10.52 13.01 -12.54
N PHE A 138 9.91 12.00 -11.94
CA PHE A 138 8.56 12.09 -11.40
C PHE A 138 8.48 13.10 -10.25
N ALA A 139 9.40 13.03 -9.29
CA ALA A 139 9.44 13.96 -8.17
C ALA A 139 9.67 15.41 -8.64
N ALA A 140 10.49 15.61 -9.67
CA ALA A 140 10.69 16.93 -10.29
C ALA A 140 9.39 17.51 -10.86
N LYS A 141 8.54 16.69 -11.51
CA LYS A 141 7.21 17.10 -12.00
C LYS A 141 6.23 17.43 -10.87
N MET A 142 6.42 16.85 -9.69
CA MET A 142 5.59 17.10 -8.51
C MET A 142 6.08 18.29 -7.68
N ARG A 143 7.26 18.82 -7.97
CA ARG A 143 7.83 19.95 -7.21
C ARG A 143 6.90 21.17 -7.25
N GLY A 144 6.70 21.81 -6.09
CA GLY A 144 5.78 22.95 -5.94
C GLY A 144 4.29 22.60 -5.95
N ARG A 145 3.94 21.30 -6.02
CA ARG A 145 2.56 20.83 -6.04
C ARG A 145 2.23 20.19 -4.69
N PRO A 146 1.30 20.73 -3.89
CA PRO A 146 0.92 20.15 -2.60
C PRO A 146 0.30 18.76 -2.77
N CYS A 147 0.92 17.72 -2.19
CA CYS A 147 0.44 16.34 -2.27
C CYS A 147 -0.21 15.91 -0.95
N ALA A 148 -1.51 15.62 -0.98
CA ALA A 148 -2.26 15.16 0.18
C ALA A 148 -2.08 13.66 0.44
N LEU A 149 -1.95 12.86 -0.63
CA LEU A 149 -2.03 11.40 -0.53
C LEU A 149 -1.08 10.72 -1.53
N LEU A 150 -0.25 9.81 -1.02
CA LEU A 150 0.55 8.89 -1.83
C LEU A 150 0.10 7.45 -1.56
N ILE A 151 -0.31 6.74 -2.60
CA ILE A 151 -0.62 5.30 -2.55
C ILE A 151 0.48 4.52 -3.26
N ASN A 152 1.38 3.92 -2.50
CA ASN A 152 2.41 3.01 -3.00
C ASN A 152 1.77 1.64 -3.27
N ASN A 153 1.10 1.51 -4.42
CA ASN A 153 0.40 0.30 -4.83
C ASN A 153 1.16 -0.54 -5.85
N ALA A 154 2.12 0.03 -6.58
CA ALA A 154 2.95 -0.72 -7.51
C ALA A 154 3.62 -1.91 -6.82
N GLY A 155 3.63 -3.08 -7.48
CA GLY A 155 4.26 -4.26 -6.91
C GLY A 155 4.34 -5.41 -7.90
N LEU A 156 5.29 -6.32 -7.64
CA LEU A 156 5.52 -7.57 -8.36
C LEU A 156 5.52 -8.73 -7.37
N MET A 157 5.07 -9.92 -7.80
CA MET A 157 5.05 -11.13 -6.99
C MET A 157 5.91 -12.26 -7.59
N SER A 158 6.10 -12.25 -8.90
CA SER A 158 6.97 -13.20 -9.60
C SER A 158 7.78 -12.48 -10.65
N VAL A 159 8.97 -13.00 -10.92
CA VAL A 159 9.94 -12.40 -11.82
C VAL A 159 9.99 -13.20 -13.11
N ALA A 160 9.25 -12.79 -14.15
CA ALA A 160 9.68 -13.07 -15.51
C ALA A 160 10.65 -11.98 -16.00
N LYS A 161 10.48 -10.75 -15.56
CA LYS A 161 11.30 -9.57 -15.92
C LYS A 161 11.04 -8.47 -14.89
N GLY A 162 11.82 -8.37 -13.86
CA GLY A 162 11.70 -7.26 -12.92
C GLY A 162 12.30 -7.58 -11.57
N ASP A 163 12.75 -6.57 -10.91
CA ASP A 163 13.34 -6.67 -9.60
C ASP A 163 12.26 -6.51 -8.54
N ILE A 164 11.93 -7.59 -7.84
CA ILE A 164 10.94 -7.58 -6.78
C ILE A 164 11.34 -6.61 -5.66
N MET A 165 12.61 -6.62 -5.26
CA MET A 165 13.09 -5.75 -4.19
C MET A 165 13.07 -4.30 -4.63
N ARG A 166 13.50 -4.00 -5.87
CA ARG A 166 13.46 -2.64 -6.42
C ARG A 166 12.04 -2.12 -6.56
N THR A 167 11.13 -2.93 -7.10
CA THR A 167 9.74 -2.52 -7.31
C THR A 167 8.95 -2.39 -6.00
N ASN A 168 9.12 -3.34 -5.06
CA ASN A 168 8.25 -3.45 -3.90
C ASN A 168 8.77 -2.74 -2.65
N LEU A 169 10.08 -2.54 -2.54
CA LEU A 169 10.73 -1.93 -1.38
C LEU A 169 11.44 -0.63 -1.75
N ILE A 170 12.44 -0.71 -2.63
CA ILE A 170 13.34 0.43 -2.90
C ILE A 170 12.56 1.57 -3.56
N GLY A 171 11.86 1.28 -4.64
CA GLY A 171 11.12 2.29 -5.41
C GLY A 171 10.10 3.07 -4.60
N PRO A 172 9.16 2.44 -3.89
CA PRO A 172 8.22 3.15 -3.03
C PRO A 172 8.89 3.92 -1.89
N SER A 173 10.01 3.42 -1.35
CA SER A 173 10.77 4.14 -0.33
C SER A 173 11.45 5.39 -0.91
N LEU A 174 12.13 5.26 -2.04
CA LEU A 174 12.76 6.40 -2.74
C LEU A 174 11.72 7.43 -3.18
N LEU A 175 10.58 6.98 -3.73
CA LEU A 175 9.50 7.87 -4.13
C LEU A 175 8.94 8.64 -2.93
N THR A 176 8.76 7.97 -1.80
CA THR A 176 8.34 8.61 -0.55
C THR A 176 9.30 9.73 -0.16
N VAL A 177 10.59 9.43 -0.09
CA VAL A 177 11.65 10.40 0.29
C VAL A 177 11.71 11.56 -0.72
N ALA A 178 11.60 11.26 -2.02
CA ALA A 178 11.64 12.27 -3.08
C ALA A 178 10.41 13.20 -3.10
N LEU A 179 9.27 12.74 -2.58
CA LEU A 179 8.04 13.52 -2.49
C LEU A 179 7.86 14.26 -1.16
N LEU A 180 8.77 14.14 -0.19
CA LEU A 180 8.68 14.88 1.08
C LEU A 180 8.46 16.38 0.91
N PRO A 181 9.13 17.09 -0.04
CA PRO A 181 8.84 18.50 -0.27
C PRO A 181 7.38 18.78 -0.64
N SER A 182 6.79 17.97 -1.53
CA SER A 182 5.38 18.11 -1.97
C SER A 182 4.39 17.78 -0.83
N LEU A 183 4.71 16.79 0.00
CA LEU A 183 3.92 16.42 1.17
C LEU A 183 3.98 17.52 2.25
N ARG A 184 5.16 18.15 2.46
CA ARG A 184 5.32 19.28 3.38
C ARG A 184 4.54 20.51 2.94
N LEU A 185 4.50 20.81 1.64
CA LEU A 185 3.68 21.90 1.13
C LEU A 185 2.20 21.71 1.49
N TYR A 186 1.70 20.47 1.40
CA TYR A 186 0.33 20.18 1.83
C TYR A 186 0.15 20.35 3.35
N ALA A 187 1.09 19.86 4.16
CA ALA A 187 1.03 20.01 5.61
C ALA A 187 0.99 21.49 6.02
N ALA A 188 1.87 22.31 5.47
CA ALA A 188 1.94 23.75 5.74
C ALA A 188 0.67 24.50 5.31
N ALA A 189 0.04 24.07 4.20
CA ALA A 189 -1.23 24.62 3.76
C ALA A 189 -2.38 24.26 4.71
N ALA A 190 -2.39 23.02 5.23
CA ALA A 190 -3.41 22.54 6.16
C ALA A 190 -3.33 23.24 7.53
N ASP A 191 -2.12 23.57 8.00
CA ASP A 191 -1.89 24.27 9.27
C ASP A 191 -2.06 25.79 9.19
N GLY A 192 -2.37 26.33 7.98
CA GLY A 192 -2.53 27.77 7.78
C GLY A 192 -1.24 28.59 7.86
N THR A 193 -0.08 27.93 7.97
CA THR A 193 1.25 28.57 8.08
C THR A 193 1.85 28.96 6.72
N SER A 194 1.24 28.51 5.63
CA SER A 194 1.68 28.83 4.26
C SER A 194 1.21 30.23 3.84
N ASN A 195 2.16 31.08 3.44
CA ASN A 195 1.88 32.37 2.78
C ASN A 195 1.51 32.22 1.30
N ASP A 196 1.44 31.01 0.77
CA ASP A 196 1.27 30.74 -0.64
C ASP A 196 -0.21 30.70 -1.03
N ASN A 197 -0.63 31.61 -1.90
CA ASN A 197 -2.02 31.72 -2.38
C ASN A 197 -2.48 30.46 -3.13
N LEU A 198 -1.57 29.69 -3.76
CA LEU A 198 -1.89 28.39 -4.39
C LEU A 198 -2.23 27.32 -3.34
N ALA A 199 -1.51 27.32 -2.22
CA ALA A 199 -1.77 26.40 -1.12
C ALA A 199 -3.11 26.71 -0.45
N ARG A 200 -3.48 28.01 -0.33
CA ARG A 200 -4.80 28.47 0.15
C ARG A 200 -5.94 28.17 -0.82
N ALA A 201 -5.69 28.27 -2.14
CA ALA A 201 -6.71 27.95 -3.14
C ALA A 201 -7.08 26.46 -3.15
N SER A 202 -6.12 25.58 -2.86
CA SER A 202 -6.38 24.14 -2.67
C SER A 202 -7.05 23.83 -1.31
N SER A 203 -7.01 24.77 -0.34
CA SER A 203 -7.67 24.65 0.96
C SER A 203 -9.06 25.30 1.01
N GLY A 204 -9.53 25.89 -0.10
CA GLY A 204 -10.77 26.66 -0.18
C GLY A 204 -12.03 25.86 0.04
N ALA A 205 -12.80 26.34 0.99
CA ALA A 205 -14.20 26.08 1.33
C ALA A 205 -14.57 24.74 1.99
N ALA A 206 -14.83 24.79 3.29
CA ALA A 206 -15.83 24.00 4.06
C ALA A 206 -15.85 22.46 3.94
N GLY A 207 -14.93 21.80 3.22
CA GLY A 207 -14.78 20.36 3.20
C GLY A 207 -13.69 19.91 4.19
N ARG A 208 -13.92 18.84 4.93
CA ARG A 208 -12.89 18.23 5.80
C ARG A 208 -11.74 17.72 4.96
N GLN A 209 -10.66 18.48 4.85
CA GLN A 209 -9.38 18.02 4.32
C GLN A 209 -8.78 16.89 5.20
N LEU A 210 -7.89 16.10 4.63
CA LEU A 210 -7.03 15.24 5.43
C LEU A 210 -6.20 16.15 6.36
N PRO A 211 -6.24 15.92 7.68
CA PRO A 211 -5.57 16.83 8.62
C PRO A 211 -4.04 16.87 8.44
N LEU A 212 -3.46 15.78 7.94
CA LEU A 212 -2.04 15.64 7.61
C LEU A 212 -1.90 14.91 6.28
N PRO A 213 -0.81 15.17 5.52
CA PRO A 213 -0.52 14.37 4.34
C PRO A 213 -0.36 12.91 4.73
N ARG A 214 -0.75 12.02 3.82
CA ARG A 214 -0.78 10.58 4.14
C ARG A 214 -0.12 9.73 3.07
N ILE A 215 0.57 8.70 3.53
CA ILE A 215 1.10 7.63 2.68
C ILE A 215 0.43 6.32 3.05
N VAL A 216 -0.02 5.59 2.04
CA VAL A 216 -0.51 4.21 2.19
C VAL A 216 0.43 3.28 1.42
N ASN A 217 1.16 2.45 2.14
CA ASN A 217 1.98 1.40 1.55
C ASN A 217 1.15 0.12 1.40
N VAL A 218 1.02 -0.38 0.17
CA VAL A 218 0.30 -1.64 -0.07
C VAL A 218 1.21 -2.81 0.30
N ALA A 219 1.00 -3.28 1.53
CA ALA A 219 1.69 -4.40 2.15
C ALA A 219 1.02 -5.75 1.79
N SER A 220 1.48 -6.82 2.41
CA SER A 220 0.95 -8.17 2.24
C SER A 220 1.13 -8.98 3.51
N SER A 221 0.18 -9.89 3.80
CA SER A 221 0.35 -10.90 4.85
C SER A 221 1.57 -11.82 4.62
N SER A 222 2.13 -11.80 3.42
CA SER A 222 3.37 -12.56 3.11
C SER A 222 4.56 -12.13 3.96
N HIS A 223 4.60 -10.88 4.51
CA HIS A 223 5.65 -10.45 5.44
C HIS A 223 5.78 -11.36 6.67
N LEU A 224 4.71 -12.07 7.05
CA LEU A 224 4.70 -13.02 8.17
C LEU A 224 5.50 -14.30 7.90
N ARG A 225 5.92 -14.53 6.64
CA ARG A 225 6.65 -15.74 6.21
C ARG A 225 8.16 -15.62 6.38
N THR A 226 8.65 -14.42 6.67
CA THR A 226 10.08 -14.16 6.82
C THR A 226 10.36 -13.43 8.14
N GLY A 227 11.55 -13.66 8.71
CA GLY A 227 11.99 -12.99 9.93
C GLY A 227 13.00 -11.87 9.69
N ARG A 228 13.48 -11.70 8.44
CA ARG A 228 14.50 -10.70 8.11
C ARG A 228 14.39 -10.24 6.66
N VAL A 229 15.05 -9.15 6.35
CA VAL A 229 15.30 -8.67 5.00
C VAL A 229 16.78 -8.91 4.70
N ASP A 230 17.07 -9.59 3.59
CA ASP A 230 18.43 -9.88 3.16
C ASP A 230 18.85 -8.88 2.07
N PRO A 231 19.83 -7.99 2.34
CA PRO A 231 20.30 -7.02 1.35
C PRO A 231 20.85 -7.64 0.07
N SER A 232 21.38 -8.86 0.13
CA SER A 232 21.94 -9.55 -1.05
C SER A 232 20.89 -9.80 -2.15
N LEU A 233 19.61 -9.77 -1.80
CA LEU A 233 18.52 -9.91 -2.78
C LEU A 233 18.43 -8.72 -3.75
N LEU A 234 19.07 -7.59 -3.48
CA LEU A 234 19.17 -6.48 -4.45
C LEU A 234 20.02 -6.87 -5.67
N GLU A 235 21.05 -7.66 -5.46
CA GLU A 235 21.97 -8.08 -6.51
C GLU A 235 21.52 -9.38 -7.19
N ASN A 236 20.88 -10.28 -6.44
CA ASN A 236 20.54 -11.63 -6.85
C ASN A 236 19.07 -11.87 -7.18
N SER A 237 18.26 -10.82 -7.30
CA SER A 237 16.80 -10.89 -7.48
C SER A 237 16.33 -11.64 -8.74
N ARG A 238 17.23 -11.95 -9.64
CA ARG A 238 16.92 -12.67 -10.90
C ARG A 238 16.74 -14.18 -10.74
N ARG A 239 17.11 -14.76 -9.62
CA ARG A 239 17.13 -16.23 -9.43
C ARG A 239 15.90 -16.78 -8.72
N ASP A 240 15.12 -15.95 -8.04
CA ASP A 240 14.05 -16.43 -7.17
C ASP A 240 12.67 -16.18 -7.76
N ALA A 241 12.15 -17.15 -8.48
CA ALA A 241 10.71 -17.38 -8.59
C ALA A 241 10.09 -17.68 -7.20
N ASP A 242 10.86 -17.54 -6.11
CA ASP A 242 10.47 -17.88 -4.76
C ASP A 242 9.71 -16.72 -4.12
N LEU A 243 8.61 -17.06 -3.47
CA LEU A 243 7.82 -16.17 -2.63
C LEU A 243 8.64 -15.55 -1.46
N SER A 244 9.89 -16.00 -1.25
CA SER A 244 10.80 -15.46 -0.24
C SER A 244 11.16 -14.01 -0.55
N ALA A 245 11.62 -13.68 -1.75
CA ALA A 245 11.96 -12.30 -2.13
C ALA A 245 10.72 -11.37 -2.03
N TYR A 246 9.54 -11.87 -2.44
CA TYR A 246 8.29 -11.13 -2.26
C TYR A 246 7.97 -10.90 -0.77
N ALA A 247 8.09 -11.92 0.06
CA ALA A 247 7.83 -11.81 1.50
C ALA A 247 8.78 -10.80 2.14
N GLN A 248 10.08 -10.88 1.83
CA GLN A 248 11.09 -9.98 2.35
C GLN A 248 10.91 -8.54 1.85
N SER A 249 10.53 -8.34 0.59
CA SER A 249 10.23 -6.99 0.08
C SER A 249 9.04 -6.35 0.82
N LYS A 250 8.02 -7.14 1.18
CA LYS A 250 6.87 -6.62 1.94
C LYS A 250 7.19 -6.42 3.42
N LEU A 251 8.07 -7.22 4.01
CA LEU A 251 8.61 -6.96 5.34
C LEU A 251 9.43 -5.66 5.34
N GLY A 252 10.37 -5.49 4.41
CA GLY A 252 11.21 -4.31 4.31
C GLY A 252 10.40 -3.03 4.09
N LEU A 253 9.34 -3.07 3.28
CA LEU A 253 8.45 -1.92 3.10
C LEU A 253 7.75 -1.53 4.41
N MET A 254 7.32 -2.49 5.22
CA MET A 254 6.72 -2.22 6.53
C MET A 254 7.78 -1.72 7.54
N GLN A 255 9.01 -2.21 7.48
CA GLN A 255 10.13 -1.67 8.25
C GLN A 255 10.41 -0.22 7.87
N PHE A 256 10.45 0.10 6.58
CA PHE A 256 10.55 1.48 6.11
C PHE A 256 9.40 2.35 6.65
N SER A 257 8.17 1.85 6.63
CA SER A 257 7.03 2.55 7.24
C SER A 257 7.23 2.81 8.73
N THR A 258 7.79 1.84 9.46
CA THR A 258 8.07 1.96 10.90
C THR A 258 9.13 3.02 11.16
N LEU A 259 10.22 3.03 10.40
CA LEU A 259 11.26 4.05 10.48
C LEU A 259 10.70 5.44 10.15
N ALA A 260 10.00 5.56 9.03
CA ALA A 260 9.48 6.85 8.56
C ALA A 260 8.42 7.44 9.52
N ARG A 261 7.60 6.61 10.18
CA ARG A 261 6.70 7.07 11.25
C ARG A 261 7.45 7.64 12.45
N ALA A 262 8.53 7.00 12.85
CA ALA A 262 9.35 7.50 13.95
C ALA A 262 10.11 8.78 13.58
N SER A 263 10.56 8.89 12.33
CA SER A 263 11.39 10.00 11.85
C SER A 263 10.58 11.22 11.38
N LEU A 264 9.33 11.05 10.95
CA LEU A 264 8.52 12.08 10.28
C LEU A 264 7.13 12.22 10.97
N PRO A 265 7.05 12.74 12.20
CA PRO A 265 5.79 12.79 12.98
C PRO A 265 4.71 13.69 12.34
N TRP A 266 5.10 14.61 11.46
CA TRP A 266 4.19 15.47 10.69
C TRP A 266 3.50 14.73 9.52
N LEU A 267 3.89 13.49 9.22
CA LEU A 267 3.42 12.69 8.11
C LEU A 267 2.69 11.42 8.61
N THR A 268 1.50 11.19 8.14
CA THR A 268 0.78 9.95 8.46
C THR A 268 1.18 8.84 7.51
N ILE A 269 1.75 7.75 8.01
CA ILE A 269 2.12 6.57 7.20
C ILE A 269 1.39 5.35 7.72
N VAL A 270 0.68 4.65 6.84
CA VAL A 270 -0.06 3.43 7.15
C VAL A 270 0.26 2.33 6.13
N ASP A 271 0.18 1.09 6.58
CA ASP A 271 0.31 -0.08 5.73
C ASP A 271 -1.06 -0.72 5.53
N ALA A 272 -1.37 -1.17 4.31
CA ALA A 272 -2.66 -1.77 4.00
C ALA A 272 -2.50 -3.10 3.24
N HIS A 273 -3.12 -4.16 3.76
CA HIS A 273 -3.20 -5.44 3.08
C HIS A 273 -4.56 -5.59 2.39
N PRO A 274 -4.61 -5.61 1.05
CA PRO A 274 -5.87 -5.67 0.29
C PRO A 274 -6.58 -7.02 0.41
N GLY A 275 -5.93 -8.03 0.97
CA GLY A 275 -6.36 -9.42 0.92
C GLY A 275 -5.81 -10.18 -0.28
N ILE A 276 -6.27 -11.41 -0.49
CA ILE A 276 -5.91 -12.19 -1.67
C ILE A 276 -6.86 -11.78 -2.79
N VAL A 277 -6.37 -10.95 -3.70
CA VAL A 277 -7.18 -10.33 -4.76
C VAL A 277 -6.87 -10.97 -6.11
N TRP A 278 -7.93 -11.36 -6.85
CA TRP A 278 -7.80 -11.91 -8.20
C TRP A 278 -7.38 -10.81 -9.17
N THR A 279 -6.09 -10.70 -9.40
CA THR A 279 -5.46 -9.67 -10.24
C THR A 279 -4.58 -10.31 -11.30
N PRO A 280 -4.25 -9.61 -12.40
CA PRO A 280 -3.28 -10.10 -13.39
C PRO A 280 -1.92 -10.47 -12.79
N MET A 281 -1.54 -9.89 -11.66
CA MET A 281 -0.31 -10.24 -10.92
C MET A 281 -0.43 -11.66 -10.35
N LEU A 282 -1.53 -11.97 -9.68
CA LEU A 282 -1.78 -13.29 -9.11
C LEU A 282 -1.98 -14.36 -10.20
N GLN A 283 -2.71 -14.02 -11.27
CA GLN A 283 -2.92 -14.90 -12.42
C GLN A 283 -1.59 -15.30 -13.08
N ARG A 284 -0.68 -14.37 -13.27
CA ARG A 284 0.67 -14.65 -13.80
C ARG A 284 1.49 -15.55 -12.89
N HIS A 285 1.36 -15.37 -11.58
CA HIS A 285 2.05 -16.23 -10.60
C HIS A 285 1.56 -17.69 -10.68
N TRP A 286 0.27 -17.91 -10.89
CA TRP A 286 -0.33 -19.25 -10.98
C TRP A 286 -0.18 -19.89 -12.36
N GLY A 287 0.22 -19.11 -13.35
CA GLY A 287 0.50 -19.56 -14.71
C GLY A 287 -0.72 -19.82 -15.57
N ALA A 288 -0.46 -19.92 -16.88
CA ALA A 288 -1.49 -19.99 -17.91
C ALA A 288 -2.38 -21.25 -17.83
N LYS A 289 -1.93 -22.32 -17.17
CA LYS A 289 -2.71 -23.57 -17.05
C LYS A 289 -3.71 -23.54 -15.91
N VAL A 290 -3.36 -22.92 -14.78
CA VAL A 290 -4.16 -22.95 -13.54
C VAL A 290 -5.12 -21.75 -13.46
N ALA A 291 -4.69 -20.58 -13.90
CA ALA A 291 -5.51 -19.37 -13.82
C ALA A 291 -6.88 -19.49 -14.54
N PRO A 292 -6.98 -19.98 -15.79
CA PRO A 292 -8.28 -20.14 -16.47
C PRO A 292 -9.21 -21.16 -15.80
N LEU A 293 -8.64 -22.22 -15.22
CA LEU A 293 -9.41 -23.25 -14.51
C LEU A 293 -10.05 -22.66 -13.24
N LEU A 294 -9.29 -21.84 -12.52
CA LEU A 294 -9.78 -21.16 -11.34
C LEU A 294 -10.82 -20.08 -11.68
N GLU A 295 -10.65 -19.33 -12.77
CA GLU A 295 -11.62 -18.33 -13.20
C GLU A 295 -13.01 -18.93 -13.47
N ARG A 296 -13.05 -20.12 -14.06
CA ARG A 296 -14.29 -20.85 -14.33
C ARG A 296 -14.92 -21.47 -13.08
N SER A 297 -14.15 -21.66 -12.03
CA SER A 297 -14.63 -22.29 -10.81
C SER A 297 -15.41 -21.31 -9.93
N ARG A 298 -16.53 -21.75 -9.33
CA ARG A 298 -17.24 -20.99 -8.30
C ARG A 298 -16.39 -20.80 -7.04
N ILE A 299 -15.40 -21.65 -6.84
CA ILE A 299 -14.46 -21.64 -5.70
C ILE A 299 -13.61 -20.38 -5.72
N SER A 300 -13.20 -19.89 -6.91
CA SER A 300 -12.41 -18.66 -7.00
C SER A 300 -13.13 -17.44 -6.44
N ARG A 301 -14.45 -17.37 -6.64
CA ARG A 301 -15.28 -16.26 -6.10
C ARG A 301 -15.40 -16.26 -4.59
N VAL A 302 -15.15 -17.38 -3.95
CA VAL A 302 -15.15 -17.55 -2.50
C VAL A 302 -13.75 -17.28 -1.93
N LEU A 303 -12.70 -17.72 -2.64
CA LEU A 303 -11.32 -17.65 -2.17
C LEU A 303 -10.67 -16.28 -2.41
N PHE A 304 -11.03 -15.61 -3.50
CA PHE A 304 -10.39 -14.36 -3.92
C PHE A 304 -11.34 -13.17 -3.85
N LYS A 305 -10.80 -12.06 -3.41
CA LYS A 305 -11.49 -10.77 -3.52
C LYS A 305 -11.43 -10.25 -4.95
N THR A 306 -12.41 -9.45 -5.32
CA THR A 306 -12.34 -8.63 -6.54
C THR A 306 -11.35 -7.48 -6.36
N PRO A 307 -10.81 -6.90 -7.44
CA PRO A 307 -9.97 -5.69 -7.36
C PRO A 307 -10.63 -4.55 -6.59
N SER A 308 -11.93 -4.32 -6.78
CA SER A 308 -12.66 -3.28 -6.06
C SER A 308 -12.80 -3.58 -4.56
N SER A 309 -13.00 -4.85 -4.19
CA SER A 309 -12.99 -5.25 -2.78
C SER A 309 -11.61 -5.07 -2.12
N GLY A 310 -10.52 -5.34 -2.86
CA GLY A 310 -9.16 -5.07 -2.42
C GLY A 310 -8.90 -3.58 -2.23
N ALA A 311 -9.34 -2.75 -3.18
CA ALA A 311 -9.20 -1.30 -3.14
C ALA A 311 -9.90 -0.67 -1.92
N ASN A 312 -11.01 -1.24 -1.45
CA ASN A 312 -11.70 -0.75 -0.25
C ASN A 312 -10.83 -0.68 1.00
N THR A 313 -9.94 -1.66 1.20
CA THR A 313 -9.02 -1.62 2.35
C THR A 313 -8.03 -0.47 2.23
N ILE A 314 -7.53 -0.22 1.02
CA ILE A 314 -6.59 0.87 0.72
C ILE A 314 -7.29 2.23 0.88
N LEU A 315 -8.49 2.39 0.33
CA LEU A 315 -9.28 3.62 0.46
C LEU A 315 -9.65 3.88 1.93
N THR A 316 -10.00 2.84 2.68
CA THR A 316 -10.26 2.99 4.12
C THR A 316 -9.00 3.45 4.87
N ALA A 317 -7.84 2.89 4.56
CA ALA A 317 -6.56 3.30 5.14
C ALA A 317 -6.20 4.75 4.75
N ALA A 318 -6.48 5.13 3.51
CA ALA A 318 -6.24 6.48 2.99
C ALA A 318 -7.12 7.54 3.67
N LEU A 319 -8.35 7.21 4.00
CA LEU A 319 -9.38 8.18 4.44
C LEU A 319 -9.73 8.09 5.92
N SER A 320 -9.18 7.12 6.65
CA SER A 320 -9.49 6.93 8.08
C SER A 320 -9.14 8.20 8.87
N PRO A 321 -10.10 8.82 9.58
CA PRO A 321 -9.83 9.99 10.42
C PRO A 321 -9.01 9.64 11.65
N LYS A 322 -8.92 8.37 12.00
CA LYS A 322 -8.12 7.93 13.14
C LYS A 322 -6.66 7.97 12.74
N HIS A 323 -5.90 8.87 13.37
CA HIS A 323 -4.45 8.76 13.37
C HIS A 323 -4.08 7.35 13.86
N PRO A 324 -3.10 6.69 13.24
CA PRO A 324 -2.49 5.56 13.92
C PRO A 324 -2.05 6.07 15.30
N PRO A 325 -2.22 5.29 16.37
CA PRO A 325 -1.74 5.71 17.69
C PRO A 325 -0.27 6.11 17.58
N PRO A 326 0.17 7.11 18.35
CA PRO A 326 1.57 7.47 18.42
C PRO A 326 2.39 6.23 18.76
N ALA A 327 3.63 6.23 18.33
CA ALA A 327 4.63 5.16 18.38
C ALA A 327 4.29 3.95 19.27
N TRP A 328 4.57 2.75 18.77
CA TRP A 328 4.43 1.43 19.40
C TRP A 328 4.94 1.35 20.87
N GLY A 329 4.47 2.14 21.79
CA GLY A 329 4.93 2.17 23.18
C GLY A 329 3.82 2.45 24.18
N GLU A 330 2.79 3.13 23.79
CA GLU A 330 1.66 3.39 24.67
C GLU A 330 0.69 2.22 24.67
N ARG A 331 0.59 1.52 25.79
CA ARG A 331 -0.42 0.50 26.08
C ARG A 331 -1.81 1.12 26.05
N SER A 332 -2.36 1.31 24.86
CA SER A 332 -3.77 1.67 24.72
C SER A 332 -4.62 0.52 25.24
N ARG A 333 -5.65 0.84 26.03
CA ARG A 333 -6.65 -0.04 26.70
C ARG A 333 -7.49 -0.88 25.73
N TRP A 334 -6.90 -1.48 24.68
CA TRP A 334 -7.61 -2.41 23.81
C TRP A 334 -7.43 -3.84 24.32
N ARG A 335 -8.40 -4.24 25.16
CA ARG A 335 -8.51 -5.61 25.66
C ARG A 335 -8.54 -6.59 24.48
N ARG A 336 -7.76 -7.66 24.63
CA ARG A 336 -7.64 -8.88 23.81
C ARG A 336 -6.69 -8.81 22.60
N GLY A 337 -5.39 -8.66 22.82
CA GLY A 337 -4.36 -9.25 21.96
C GLY A 337 -4.23 -8.72 20.52
N TRP A 338 -4.94 -7.65 20.18
CA TRP A 338 -4.90 -6.97 18.88
C TRP A 338 -4.43 -5.55 19.14
N GLU A 339 -3.15 -5.33 19.09
CA GLU A 339 -2.61 -3.98 19.10
C GLU A 339 -3.11 -3.28 17.83
N ALA A 340 -3.90 -2.23 18.00
CA ALA A 340 -4.39 -1.40 16.90
C ALA A 340 -3.22 -0.58 16.34
N GLY A 341 -2.44 -1.19 15.47
CA GLY A 341 -1.33 -0.55 14.78
C GLY A 341 -1.75 0.07 13.44
N PRO A 342 -0.84 0.76 12.77
CA PRO A 342 -1.05 1.41 11.49
C PRO A 342 -1.19 0.43 10.32
N TYR A 343 -1.47 -0.84 10.58
CA TYR A 343 -1.66 -1.89 9.59
C TYR A 343 -3.14 -2.19 9.39
N PHE A 344 -3.64 -1.93 8.20
CA PHE A 344 -5.04 -2.13 7.83
C PHE A 344 -5.24 -3.47 7.14
N VAL A 345 -6.18 -4.25 7.64
CA VAL A 345 -6.63 -5.50 7.03
C VAL A 345 -8.16 -5.54 7.05
N ASN A 346 -8.78 -5.94 5.94
CA ASN A 346 -10.24 -6.03 5.85
C ASN A 346 -10.96 -4.75 6.28
N ARG A 347 -10.48 -3.59 5.87
CA ARG A 347 -11.02 -2.25 6.17
C ARG A 347 -10.95 -1.85 7.65
N ARG A 348 -10.13 -2.50 8.45
CA ARG A 348 -9.98 -2.21 9.89
C ARG A 348 -8.51 -1.98 10.22
N PRO A 349 -8.19 -0.98 11.06
CA PRO A 349 -6.87 -0.86 11.64
C PRO A 349 -6.65 -1.98 12.66
N GLY A 350 -5.40 -2.30 12.94
CA GLY A 350 -5.04 -3.32 13.94
C GLY A 350 -4.93 -4.72 13.36
N GLY A 351 -4.57 -4.84 12.06
CA GLY A 351 -4.14 -6.10 11.49
C GLY A 351 -2.90 -6.66 12.18
N PHE A 352 -2.70 -7.98 12.06
CA PHE A 352 -1.52 -8.63 12.63
C PHE A 352 -0.26 -8.28 11.83
N ALA A 353 0.50 -7.30 12.33
CA ALA A 353 1.85 -6.99 11.86
C ALA A 353 2.88 -7.82 12.66
N SER A 354 3.90 -8.37 11.99
CA SER A 354 4.93 -9.16 12.67
C SER A 354 5.79 -8.27 13.60
N ALA A 355 6.43 -8.90 14.59
CA ALA A 355 7.37 -8.17 15.47
C ALA A 355 8.51 -7.55 14.65
N GLU A 356 9.01 -8.28 13.66
CA GLU A 356 10.11 -7.87 12.79
C GLU A 356 9.75 -6.66 11.91
N SER A 357 8.47 -6.48 11.55
CA SER A 357 8.00 -5.30 10.81
C SER A 357 7.91 -4.04 11.68
N ARG A 358 7.90 -4.21 12.99
CA ARG A 358 7.82 -3.15 14.01
C ARG A 358 9.15 -2.88 14.71
N ASP A 359 10.16 -3.66 14.39
CA ASP A 359 11.51 -3.55 14.94
C ASP A 359 12.22 -2.36 14.31
N LEU A 360 12.47 -1.33 15.12
CA LEU A 360 13.08 -0.08 14.68
C LEU A 360 14.55 -0.28 14.30
N GLU A 361 15.29 -1.12 15.01
CA GLU A 361 16.68 -1.38 14.69
C GLU A 361 16.83 -2.17 13.38
N ALA A 362 15.96 -3.16 13.16
CA ALA A 362 15.89 -3.84 11.87
C ALA A 362 15.49 -2.86 10.72
N ALA A 363 14.60 -1.92 11.00
CA ALA A 363 14.20 -0.88 10.05
C ALA A 363 15.35 0.08 9.72
N LYS A 364 16.13 0.52 10.71
CA LYS A 364 17.35 1.33 10.55
C LYS A 364 18.40 0.55 9.72
N ALA A 365 18.57 -0.75 10.00
CA ALA A 365 19.51 -1.59 9.25
C ALA A 365 19.10 -1.72 7.77
N THR A 366 17.82 -1.99 7.50
CA THR A 366 17.28 -2.06 6.14
C THR A 366 17.43 -0.72 5.40
N TRP A 367 17.17 0.40 6.07
CA TRP A 367 17.38 1.74 5.51
C TRP A 367 18.84 1.96 5.09
N ARG A 368 19.77 1.78 6.01
CA ARG A 368 21.21 2.01 5.78
C ARG A 368 21.78 1.12 4.67
N ALA A 369 21.39 -0.15 4.67
CA ALA A 369 21.95 -1.13 3.73
C ALA A 369 21.37 -1.01 2.32
N MET A 370 20.10 -0.63 2.17
CA MET A 370 19.37 -0.81 0.92
C MET A 370 18.79 0.47 0.33
N ILE A 371 18.37 1.42 1.15
CA ILE A 371 17.59 2.58 0.68
C ILE A 371 18.43 3.84 0.69
N GLU A 372 19.11 4.12 1.77
CA GLU A 372 19.88 5.35 1.98
C GLU A 372 20.93 5.62 0.89
N PRO A 373 21.73 4.64 0.42
CA PRO A 373 22.71 4.88 -0.63
C PRO A 373 22.08 5.43 -1.92
N LEU A 374 20.91 4.91 -2.30
CA LEU A 374 20.18 5.35 -3.47
C LEU A 374 19.40 6.65 -3.21
N ALA A 375 18.90 6.84 -1.99
CA ALA A 375 18.16 8.04 -1.61
C ALA A 375 19.06 9.29 -1.59
N ARG A 376 20.33 9.15 -1.25
CA ARG A 376 21.33 10.25 -1.30
C ARG A 376 21.47 10.83 -2.71
N ASP A 377 21.38 9.98 -3.73
CA ASP A 377 21.48 10.37 -5.14
C ASP A 377 20.13 10.88 -5.71
N VAL A 378 19.04 10.19 -5.39
CA VAL A 378 17.71 10.48 -5.96
C VAL A 378 17.04 11.69 -5.30
N ALA A 379 17.16 11.81 -3.99
CA ALA A 379 16.44 12.80 -3.17
C ALA A 379 17.30 13.25 -1.98
N PRO A 380 18.40 13.99 -2.22
CA PRO A 380 19.37 14.32 -1.18
C PRO A 380 18.76 15.12 0.00
N GLU A 381 17.81 16.00 -0.25
CA GLU A 381 17.12 16.78 0.80
C GLU A 381 16.29 15.88 1.72
N GLY A 382 15.41 15.07 1.13
CA GLY A 382 14.60 14.14 1.90
C GLY A 382 15.43 13.07 2.61
N CYS A 383 16.53 12.62 1.98
CA CYS A 383 17.47 11.69 2.59
C CYS A 383 18.14 12.30 3.83
N ARG A 384 18.56 13.56 3.78
CA ARG A 384 19.10 14.29 4.95
C ARG A 384 18.06 14.44 6.06
N GLU A 385 16.81 14.74 5.70
CA GLU A 385 15.71 14.87 6.66
C GLU A 385 15.47 13.57 7.44
N VAL A 386 15.34 12.44 6.72
CA VAL A 386 15.17 11.11 7.34
C VAL A 386 16.43 10.74 8.14
N GLY A 387 17.62 10.97 7.59
CA GLY A 387 18.89 10.66 8.24
C GLY A 387 19.11 11.44 9.56
N ALA A 388 18.81 12.72 9.58
CA ALA A 388 18.90 13.54 10.80
C ALA A 388 17.91 13.07 11.86
N ALA A 389 16.69 12.74 11.47
CA ALA A 389 15.69 12.22 12.39
C ALA A 389 16.06 10.84 12.95
N ILE A 390 16.72 9.97 12.17
CA ILE A 390 17.22 8.66 12.66
C ILE A 390 18.26 8.81 13.76
N GLN A 391 19.05 9.87 13.73
CA GLN A 391 20.06 10.12 14.78
C GLN A 391 19.42 10.55 16.10
N SER A 392 18.20 11.09 16.07
CA SER A 392 17.47 11.58 17.25
C SER A 392 16.56 10.53 17.90
N ILE A 393 16.36 9.37 17.29
CA ILE A 393 15.51 8.26 17.76
C ILE A 393 16.35 6.99 18.02
#